data_7f3865bc7a23cb4d0aafeafc7d025ff7
#
_entry.id   7f3865bc7a23cb4d0aafeafc7d025ff7
#
_cell.length_a   1.000
_cell.length_b   1.000
_cell.length_c   1.000
_cell.angle_alpha   90.00
_cell.angle_beta   90.00
_cell.angle_gamma   90.00
#
_symmetry.space_group_name_H-M   'P 1'
#
loop_
_entity.id
_entity.type
_entity.pdbx_description
1 polymer ?
#
loop_
_entity_poly.entity_id
_entity_poly.type
_entity_poly.pdbx_seq_one_letter_code
_entity_poly.pdbx_strand_id
1 'polypeptide(L)'
;MRNHANRRGLIAAACTAAATLVAGVLGAGPASAQASLRVNYSFASGFLSGFNAPTVSPPGANDFSCRPSTAHPYPVVLAHGTIENMNDNWQAAAPILASHGYCVFALNYGGSAPGGDFQATGDIAASARQLASFISDVLAATGAAKVDIVGHSQGGMMPRYYINFLGGAAKVDKLVALAPSNYGTTIDGLTTLGQTLGLLGPINSLLTTVCRACVEQEVGSSFLAALNARPTVPGVSYTVIESTGDEVVTPYTNAFLPPAPNVTNITVQRQCQLDASDHLEISYDPVAMADMLNALDPAQLARVPCLVVLPVFGPVGPVPPS
;
A
#
# COMPACT_ATOMS: atom_id res chain seq x y z
N MET A 1 -24.37 61.54 -79.01
CA MET A 1 -23.23 61.24 -79.90
C MET A 1 -22.63 59.90 -79.46
N ARG A 2 -22.81 58.90 -80.37
CA ARG A 2 -21.90 57.86 -80.83
C ARG A 2 -21.18 57.05 -79.70
N ASN A 3 -21.59 55.76 -79.50
CA ASN A 3 -21.00 54.55 -80.13
C ASN A 3 -19.69 54.17 -79.42
N HIS A 4 -19.43 52.99 -78.99
CA HIS A 4 -19.51 51.71 -79.67
C HIS A 4 -19.41 50.57 -78.66
N ALA A 5 -20.10 49.50 -78.98
CA ALA A 5 -20.01 48.14 -78.44
C ALA A 5 -18.63 47.53 -78.69
N ASN A 6 -18.24 46.58 -77.82
CA ASN A 6 -17.73 45.34 -78.37
C ASN A 6 -17.85 44.17 -77.36
N ARG A 7 -18.44 43.13 -77.88
CA ARG A 7 -18.57 41.83 -77.30
C ARG A 7 -17.24 41.06 -77.44
N ARG A 8 -16.97 40.19 -76.52
CA ARG A 8 -16.24 38.91 -76.61
C ARG A 8 -15.99 38.45 -75.18
N GLY A 9 -16.26 37.29 -74.68
CA GLY A 9 -16.52 35.99 -75.23
C GLY A 9 -16.29 35.05 -74.06
N LEU A 10 -17.21 34.15 -73.82
CA LEU A 10 -17.14 33.10 -72.78
C LEU A 10 -15.86 32.28 -72.89
N ILE A 11 -15.27 31.92 -71.73
CA ILE A 11 -14.81 30.58 -71.49
C ILE A 11 -15.00 30.31 -70.00
N ALA A 12 -15.91 29.40 -69.66
CA ALA A 12 -16.07 28.83 -68.34
C ALA A 12 -14.99 27.76 -68.15
N ALA A 13 -14.12 27.93 -67.18
CA ALA A 13 -13.24 26.86 -66.72
C ALA A 13 -13.72 26.40 -65.33
N ALA A 14 -14.36 25.23 -65.35
CA ALA A 14 -14.72 24.51 -64.10
C ALA A 14 -13.44 23.93 -63.48
N CYS A 15 -12.98 24.49 -62.38
CA CYS A 15 -11.97 23.89 -61.55
C CYS A 15 -12.67 23.01 -60.51
N THR A 16 -12.71 21.69 -60.74
CA THR A 16 -13.03 20.66 -59.75
C THR A 16 -11.89 20.56 -58.75
N ALA A 17 -12.10 21.10 -57.57
CA ALA A 17 -11.20 20.89 -56.43
C ALA A 17 -11.44 19.50 -55.86
N ALA A 18 -10.55 18.57 -56.14
CA ALA A 18 -10.49 17.28 -55.47
C ALA A 18 -9.91 17.48 -54.08
N ALA A 19 -10.77 17.44 -53.04
CA ALA A 19 -10.33 17.44 -51.66
C ALA A 19 -9.85 15.99 -51.34
N THR A 20 -8.55 15.79 -51.31
CA THR A 20 -7.92 14.59 -50.76
C THR A 20 -8.00 14.66 -49.24
N LEU A 21 -8.92 13.87 -48.66
CA LEU A 21 -8.93 13.55 -47.24
C LEU A 21 -7.70 12.70 -46.96
N VAL A 22 -6.64 13.27 -46.40
CA VAL A 22 -5.56 12.56 -45.75
C VAL A 22 -6.08 12.11 -44.38
N ALA A 23 -6.56 10.89 -44.28
CA ALA A 23 -6.81 10.26 -43.00
C ALA A 23 -5.46 10.08 -42.30
N GLY A 24 -5.15 10.95 -41.36
CA GLY A 24 -4.02 10.81 -40.46
C GLY A 24 -4.26 9.59 -39.58
N VAL A 25 -3.58 8.50 -39.90
CA VAL A 25 -3.42 7.38 -38.97
C VAL A 25 -2.56 7.91 -37.84
N LEU A 26 -3.20 8.29 -36.72
CA LEU A 26 -2.50 8.49 -35.46
C LEU A 26 -1.98 7.11 -35.06
N GLY A 27 -0.75 6.82 -35.45
CA GLY A 27 -0.02 5.67 -34.98
C GLY A 27 0.06 5.79 -33.45
N ALA A 28 -0.59 4.90 -32.72
CA ALA A 28 -0.29 4.68 -31.33
C ALA A 28 1.22 4.38 -31.28
N GLY A 29 1.98 5.32 -30.72
CA GLY A 29 3.39 5.08 -30.44
C GLY A 29 3.52 3.81 -29.63
N PRO A 30 4.63 3.04 -29.74
CA PRO A 30 4.82 1.87 -28.92
C PRO A 30 4.67 2.31 -27.46
N ALA A 31 3.74 1.66 -26.72
CA ALA A 31 3.71 1.78 -25.29
C ALA A 31 5.13 1.48 -24.80
N SER A 32 5.79 2.47 -24.24
CA SER A 32 7.10 2.27 -23.64
C SER A 32 6.92 1.19 -22.58
N ALA A 33 7.50 0.02 -22.79
CA ALA A 33 7.53 -1.03 -21.77
C ALA A 33 8.18 -0.39 -20.53
N GLN A 34 7.37 -0.13 -19.53
CA GLN A 34 7.84 0.43 -18.27
C GLN A 34 8.78 -0.64 -17.71
N ALA A 35 10.06 -0.28 -17.55
CA ALA A 35 11.03 -1.22 -16.99
C ALA A 35 10.47 -1.72 -15.66
N SER A 36 10.34 -3.04 -15.50
CA SER A 36 9.84 -3.64 -14.27
C SER A 36 10.71 -3.18 -13.11
N LEU A 37 10.08 -2.58 -12.11
CA LEU A 37 10.76 -2.16 -10.90
C LEU A 37 11.32 -3.40 -10.18
N ARG A 38 12.53 -3.27 -9.64
CA ARG A 38 13.14 -4.37 -8.89
C ARG A 38 12.37 -4.57 -7.57
N VAL A 39 11.85 -5.77 -7.36
CA VAL A 39 11.21 -6.19 -6.11
C VAL A 39 12.25 -6.81 -5.19
N ASN A 40 12.25 -6.42 -3.93
CA ASN A 40 13.06 -7.02 -2.89
C ASN A 40 12.14 -7.87 -1.99
N TYR A 41 12.31 -9.19 -2.01
CA TYR A 41 11.51 -10.14 -1.23
C TYR A 41 12.22 -10.58 0.08
N SER A 42 13.04 -9.74 0.68
CA SER A 42 13.71 -10.03 1.96
C SER A 42 13.62 -8.82 2.88
N PHE A 43 12.96 -8.98 4.01
CA PHE A 43 12.88 -7.93 5.01
C PHE A 43 14.27 -7.46 5.45
N ALA A 44 15.18 -8.38 5.80
CA ALA A 44 16.53 -8.01 6.24
C ALA A 44 17.25 -7.10 5.23
N SER A 45 17.16 -7.43 3.94
CA SER A 45 17.76 -6.64 2.87
C SER A 45 17.06 -5.31 2.66
N GLY A 46 15.72 -5.28 2.71
CA GLY A 46 14.91 -4.07 2.60
C GLY A 46 15.13 -3.12 3.77
N PHE A 47 15.10 -3.66 4.99
CA PHE A 47 15.36 -2.91 6.20
C PHE A 47 16.75 -2.25 6.18
N LEU A 48 17.80 -3.00 5.89
CA LEU A 48 19.17 -2.46 5.81
C LEU A 48 19.32 -1.38 4.74
N SER A 49 18.58 -1.46 3.64
CA SER A 49 18.65 -0.47 2.56
C SER A 49 17.80 0.78 2.84
N GLY A 50 16.69 0.62 3.57
CA GLY A 50 15.70 1.68 3.78
C GLY A 50 15.81 2.40 5.12
N PHE A 51 16.24 1.72 6.17
CA PHE A 51 16.22 2.22 7.53
C PHE A 51 16.97 3.55 7.72
N ASN A 52 18.18 3.67 7.18
CA ASN A 52 18.98 4.88 7.27
C ASN A 52 18.59 5.97 6.25
N ALA A 53 17.52 5.77 5.50
CA ALA A 53 17.02 6.69 4.50
C ALA A 53 15.48 6.84 4.59
N PRO A 54 14.95 7.18 5.78
CA PRO A 54 13.51 7.10 6.08
C PRO A 54 12.64 8.04 5.24
N THR A 55 13.22 9.09 4.66
CA THR A 55 12.51 10.07 3.83
C THR A 55 12.53 9.74 2.35
N VAL A 56 13.28 8.70 1.94
CA VAL A 56 13.30 8.24 0.55
C VAL A 56 12.06 7.40 0.29
N SER A 57 11.34 7.72 -0.79
CA SER A 57 10.19 6.94 -1.20
C SER A 57 10.61 5.54 -1.66
N PRO A 58 9.85 4.50 -1.30
CA PRO A 58 10.08 3.16 -1.84
C PRO A 58 9.90 3.15 -3.37
N PRO A 59 10.55 2.21 -4.10
CA PRO A 59 10.52 2.20 -5.55
C PRO A 59 9.09 2.18 -6.11
N GLY A 60 8.76 3.14 -6.98
CA GLY A 60 7.45 3.25 -7.62
C GLY A 60 6.38 3.99 -6.82
N ALA A 61 6.70 4.49 -5.60
CA ALA A 61 5.76 5.25 -4.80
C ALA A 61 6.00 6.78 -4.86
N ASN A 62 4.97 7.53 -4.47
CA ASN A 62 4.98 8.98 -4.25
C ASN A 62 5.19 9.82 -5.53
N ASP A 63 4.75 9.30 -6.67
CA ASP A 63 4.55 10.15 -7.84
C ASP A 63 3.17 10.84 -7.78
N PHE A 64 3.12 12.06 -7.28
CA PHE A 64 1.90 12.85 -7.18
C PHE A 64 1.35 13.33 -8.54
N SER A 65 2.08 13.09 -9.63
CA SER A 65 1.57 13.28 -10.99
C SER A 65 0.79 12.07 -11.53
N CYS A 66 0.89 10.91 -10.85
CA CYS A 66 0.19 9.68 -11.21
C CYS A 66 -1.33 9.90 -11.29
N ARG A 67 -1.94 9.30 -12.30
CA ARG A 67 -3.40 9.32 -12.48
C ARG A 67 -3.92 7.90 -12.48
N PRO A 68 -4.85 7.57 -11.56
CA PRO A 68 -5.48 6.26 -11.51
C PRO A 68 -6.13 5.89 -12.84
N SER A 69 -6.00 4.63 -13.24
CA SER A 69 -6.60 4.09 -14.45
C SER A 69 -8.05 3.65 -14.19
N THR A 70 -8.78 3.33 -15.26
CA THR A 70 -10.11 2.73 -15.12
C THR A 70 -10.06 1.32 -14.53
N ALA A 71 -8.96 0.59 -14.72
CA ALA A 71 -8.74 -0.72 -14.12
C ALA A 71 -8.46 -0.60 -12.61
N HIS A 72 -7.69 0.41 -12.20
CA HIS A 72 -7.34 0.67 -10.81
C HIS A 72 -7.75 2.11 -10.45
N PRO A 73 -9.05 2.35 -10.18
CA PRO A 73 -9.58 3.71 -10.01
C PRO A 73 -9.19 4.35 -8.69
N TYR A 74 -8.70 3.58 -7.74
CA TYR A 74 -8.28 4.05 -6.42
C TYR A 74 -6.78 3.90 -6.25
N PRO A 75 -6.06 4.98 -5.84
CA PRO A 75 -4.65 4.88 -5.49
C PRO A 75 -4.48 4.06 -4.20
N VAL A 76 -3.32 3.40 -4.06
CA VAL A 76 -2.98 2.63 -2.88
C VAL A 76 -2.11 3.46 -1.95
N VAL A 77 -2.50 3.56 -0.67
CA VAL A 77 -1.72 4.20 0.40
C VAL A 77 -1.12 3.13 1.28
N LEU A 78 0.20 3.19 1.46
CA LEU A 78 1.00 2.24 2.24
C LEU A 78 1.30 2.82 3.62
N ALA A 79 0.92 2.11 4.69
CA ALA A 79 1.14 2.48 6.09
C ALA A 79 2.02 1.44 6.80
N HIS A 80 3.25 1.83 7.15
CA HIS A 80 4.28 0.97 7.74
C HIS A 80 3.99 0.53 9.18
N GLY A 81 4.78 -0.41 9.70
CA GLY A 81 4.69 -0.91 11.07
C GLY A 81 5.33 0.01 12.12
N THR A 82 5.22 -0.40 13.39
CA THR A 82 5.84 0.28 14.54
C THR A 82 7.37 0.21 14.43
N ILE A 83 8.06 1.33 14.66
CA ILE A 83 9.53 1.48 14.61
C ILE A 83 10.10 1.42 13.19
N GLU A 84 9.33 1.07 12.20
CA GLU A 84 9.68 1.09 10.78
C GLU A 84 9.45 2.48 10.16
N ASN A 85 9.79 2.62 8.89
CA ASN A 85 9.51 3.80 8.07
C ASN A 85 9.01 3.38 6.67
N MET A 86 8.57 4.35 5.86
CA MET A 86 8.00 4.04 4.55
C MET A 86 8.99 3.39 3.60
N ASN A 87 10.29 3.62 3.76
CA ASN A 87 11.30 3.09 2.84
C ASN A 87 11.72 1.67 3.20
N ASP A 88 11.88 1.37 4.49
CA ASP A 88 12.31 0.05 4.93
C ASP A 88 11.19 -1.00 4.95
N ASN A 89 9.93 -0.59 5.00
CA ASN A 89 8.80 -1.53 5.06
C ASN A 89 8.25 -1.91 3.67
N TRP A 90 8.46 -1.10 2.62
CA TRP A 90 7.71 -1.23 1.37
C TRP A 90 8.56 -1.51 0.13
N GLN A 91 9.76 -2.11 0.29
CA GLN A 91 10.64 -2.46 -0.82
C GLN A 91 10.13 -3.64 -1.69
N ALA A 92 9.10 -4.36 -1.22
CA ALA A 92 8.39 -5.38 -2.01
C ALA A 92 7.04 -4.85 -2.53
N ALA A 93 6.13 -4.45 -1.64
CA ALA A 93 4.77 -4.10 -2.03
C ALA A 93 4.69 -2.89 -2.99
N ALA A 94 5.49 -1.84 -2.76
CA ALA A 94 5.43 -0.64 -3.60
C ALA A 94 5.80 -0.91 -5.07
N PRO A 95 6.94 -1.54 -5.39
CA PRO A 95 7.29 -1.85 -6.78
C PRO A 95 6.34 -2.88 -7.41
N ILE A 96 5.80 -3.85 -6.65
CA ILE A 96 4.79 -4.79 -7.14
C ILE A 96 3.54 -4.03 -7.59
N LEU A 97 2.96 -3.23 -6.72
CA LEU A 97 1.75 -2.46 -7.00
C LEU A 97 1.95 -1.49 -8.17
N ALA A 98 3.06 -0.76 -8.19
CA ALA A 98 3.38 0.15 -9.29
C ALA A 98 3.53 -0.59 -10.63
N SER A 99 4.15 -1.78 -10.63
CA SER A 99 4.30 -2.63 -11.83
C SER A 99 2.96 -3.17 -12.32
N HIS A 100 1.96 -3.32 -11.43
CA HIS A 100 0.59 -3.69 -11.76
C HIS A 100 -0.29 -2.48 -12.14
N GLY A 101 0.29 -1.27 -12.26
CA GLY A 101 -0.40 -0.09 -12.76
C GLY A 101 -1.20 0.69 -11.70
N TYR A 102 -0.97 0.44 -10.42
CA TYR A 102 -1.52 1.26 -9.35
C TYR A 102 -0.74 2.56 -9.18
N CYS A 103 -1.43 3.65 -8.84
CA CYS A 103 -0.80 4.82 -8.24
C CYS A 103 -0.53 4.53 -6.77
N VAL A 104 0.75 4.51 -6.37
CA VAL A 104 1.19 4.09 -5.03
C VAL A 104 1.72 5.28 -4.25
N PHE A 105 1.31 5.39 -2.99
CA PHE A 105 1.75 6.45 -2.09
C PHE A 105 2.12 5.85 -0.74
N ALA A 106 3.22 6.27 -0.16
CA ALA A 106 3.70 5.82 1.14
C ALA A 106 4.02 7.03 2.02
N LEU A 107 3.70 6.92 3.31
CA LEU A 107 3.96 8.00 4.28
C LEU A 107 4.75 7.49 5.47
N ASN A 108 5.49 8.41 6.10
CA ASN A 108 5.95 8.30 7.48
C ASN A 108 4.93 8.93 8.41
N TYR A 109 4.68 8.32 9.56
CA TYR A 109 3.74 8.83 10.56
C TYR A 109 4.17 8.47 11.98
N GLY A 110 3.67 9.20 12.94
CA GLY A 110 3.82 8.88 14.38
C GLY A 110 5.25 8.90 14.91
N GLY A 111 6.20 9.47 14.17
CA GLY A 111 7.58 9.63 14.63
C GLY A 111 7.74 10.79 15.60
N SER A 112 8.77 10.72 16.46
CA SER A 112 9.13 11.79 17.40
C SER A 112 9.75 13.00 16.71
N ALA A 113 10.34 12.81 15.52
CA ALA A 113 10.90 13.85 14.68
C ALA A 113 10.57 13.56 13.19
N PRO A 114 10.24 14.58 12.39
CA PRO A 114 10.10 14.41 10.95
C PRO A 114 11.41 13.88 10.35
N GLY A 115 11.33 12.73 9.66
CA GLY A 115 12.49 12.11 9.01
C GLY A 115 13.45 11.38 9.96
N GLY A 116 13.04 11.10 11.19
CA GLY A 116 13.77 10.18 12.06
C GLY A 116 13.67 8.74 11.58
N ASP A 117 14.66 7.92 11.91
CA ASP A 117 14.71 6.52 11.48
C ASP A 117 13.55 5.70 12.06
N PHE A 118 13.16 6.00 13.31
CA PHE A 118 12.07 5.33 14.01
C PHE A 118 10.77 6.12 13.88
N GLN A 119 9.80 5.52 13.21
CA GLN A 119 8.47 6.09 13.02
C GLN A 119 7.40 5.24 13.75
N ALA A 120 6.14 5.67 13.72
CA ALA A 120 4.99 4.98 14.33
C ALA A 120 5.14 4.63 15.82
N THR A 121 5.87 5.47 16.59
CA THR A 121 6.07 5.30 18.03
C THR A 121 5.16 6.19 18.89
N GLY A 122 4.56 7.20 18.30
CA GLY A 122 3.69 8.18 18.97
C GLY A 122 2.26 7.68 19.20
N ASP A 123 1.39 8.60 19.65
CA ASP A 123 -0.05 8.36 19.84
C ASP A 123 -0.71 7.89 18.55
N ILE A 124 -1.40 6.74 18.59
CA ILE A 124 -1.99 6.12 17.40
C ILE A 124 -3.15 6.96 16.84
N ALA A 125 -3.93 7.62 17.68
CA ALA A 125 -4.99 8.50 17.20
C ALA A 125 -4.43 9.75 16.50
N ALA A 126 -3.25 10.26 16.96
CA ALA A 126 -2.52 11.32 16.26
C ALA A 126 -1.97 10.83 14.92
N SER A 127 -1.41 9.62 14.88
CA SER A 127 -0.95 8.95 13.66
C SER A 127 -2.08 8.78 12.64
N ALA A 128 -3.27 8.39 13.08
CA ALA A 128 -4.45 8.28 12.23
C ALA A 128 -4.89 9.65 11.65
N ARG A 129 -4.68 10.76 12.36
CA ARG A 129 -4.90 12.12 11.82
C ARG A 129 -3.89 12.49 10.75
N GLN A 130 -2.61 12.08 10.90
CA GLN A 130 -1.58 12.26 9.87
C GLN A 130 -1.94 11.46 8.59
N LEU A 131 -2.37 10.20 8.76
CA LEU A 131 -2.89 9.40 7.65
C LEU A 131 -4.08 10.08 6.97
N ALA A 132 -5.03 10.63 7.73
CA ALA A 132 -6.20 11.33 7.18
C ALA A 132 -5.81 12.56 6.34
N SER A 133 -4.81 13.32 6.78
CA SER A 133 -4.26 14.45 6.03
C SER A 133 -3.60 13.97 4.74
N PHE A 134 -2.71 12.97 4.83
CA PHE A 134 -2.01 12.42 3.68
C PHE A 134 -2.97 11.85 2.63
N ILE A 135 -4.01 11.11 3.04
CA ILE A 135 -5.05 10.63 2.14
C ILE A 135 -5.77 11.78 1.45
N SER A 136 -6.02 12.88 2.15
CA SER A 136 -6.64 14.06 1.55
C SER A 136 -5.77 14.68 0.47
N ASP A 137 -4.45 14.74 0.68
CA ASP A 137 -3.47 15.22 -0.31
C ASP A 137 -3.40 14.27 -1.53
N VAL A 138 -3.39 12.95 -1.31
CA VAL A 138 -3.42 11.94 -2.37
C VAL A 138 -4.69 12.07 -3.21
N LEU A 139 -5.85 12.18 -2.59
CA LEU A 139 -7.13 12.35 -3.30
C LEU A 139 -7.16 13.66 -4.11
N ALA A 140 -6.65 14.75 -3.54
CA ALA A 140 -6.56 16.03 -4.23
C ALA A 140 -5.61 15.97 -5.44
N ALA A 141 -4.47 15.31 -5.32
CA ALA A 141 -3.50 15.15 -6.38
C ALA A 141 -3.99 14.23 -7.51
N THR A 142 -4.61 13.12 -7.17
CA THR A 142 -5.02 12.08 -8.13
C THR A 142 -6.40 12.32 -8.75
N GLY A 143 -7.26 13.08 -8.07
CA GLY A 143 -8.68 13.24 -8.44
C GLY A 143 -9.54 12.00 -8.15
N ALA A 144 -9.01 11.00 -7.45
CA ALA A 144 -9.75 9.80 -7.08
C ALA A 144 -10.81 10.08 -6.01
N ALA A 145 -11.91 9.32 -6.03
CA ALA A 145 -12.98 9.46 -5.04
C ALA A 145 -12.63 8.77 -3.70
N LYS A 146 -11.83 7.70 -3.75
CA LYS A 146 -11.41 6.89 -2.61
C LYS A 146 -9.96 6.46 -2.78
N VAL A 147 -9.40 5.87 -1.72
CA VAL A 147 -8.13 5.14 -1.72
C VAL A 147 -8.34 3.70 -1.28
N ASP A 148 -7.43 2.81 -1.68
CA ASP A 148 -7.17 1.56 -0.98
C ASP A 148 -6.02 1.75 -0.02
N ILE A 149 -6.01 1.05 1.10
CA ILE A 149 -4.92 1.10 2.09
C ILE A 149 -4.32 -0.29 2.21
N VAL A 150 -3.00 -0.38 2.13
CA VAL A 150 -2.24 -1.55 2.53
C VAL A 150 -1.41 -1.15 3.75
N GLY A 151 -1.53 -1.91 4.82
CA GLY A 151 -0.82 -1.62 6.06
C GLY A 151 -0.18 -2.84 6.69
N HIS A 152 0.97 -2.64 7.32
CA HIS A 152 1.70 -3.67 8.04
C HIS A 152 1.62 -3.41 9.55
N SER A 153 1.37 -4.44 10.35
CA SER A 153 1.40 -4.34 11.82
C SER A 153 0.48 -3.22 12.34
N GLN A 154 1.01 -2.22 13.08
CA GLN A 154 0.28 -1.01 13.47
C GLN A 154 -0.38 -0.32 12.26
N GLY A 155 0.32 -0.25 11.12
CA GLY A 155 -0.21 0.34 9.89
C GLY A 155 -1.37 -0.43 9.28
N GLY A 156 -1.57 -1.70 9.65
CA GLY A 156 -2.77 -2.48 9.30
C GLY A 156 -3.93 -2.26 10.28
N MET A 157 -3.65 -1.90 11.52
CA MET A 157 -4.64 -1.66 12.57
C MET A 157 -5.07 -0.18 12.66
N MET A 158 -4.13 0.76 12.64
CA MET A 158 -4.36 2.21 12.82
C MET A 158 -5.35 2.81 11.79
N PRO A 159 -5.37 2.41 10.51
CA PRO A 159 -6.35 2.91 9.54
C PRO A 159 -7.80 2.64 9.95
N ARG A 160 -8.08 1.62 10.77
CA ARG A 160 -9.43 1.40 11.32
C ARG A 160 -9.88 2.56 12.21
N TYR A 161 -8.93 3.21 12.93
CA TYR A 161 -9.26 4.41 13.70
C TYR A 161 -9.66 5.57 12.78
N TYR A 162 -8.91 5.79 11.70
CA TYR A 162 -9.29 6.77 10.67
C TYR A 162 -10.67 6.47 10.06
N ILE A 163 -10.90 5.22 9.68
CA ILE A 163 -12.16 4.79 9.07
C ILE A 163 -13.34 4.99 10.05
N ASN A 164 -13.18 4.61 11.31
CA ASN A 164 -14.26 4.62 12.29
C ASN A 164 -14.56 6.02 12.86
N PHE A 165 -13.54 6.84 13.10
CA PHE A 165 -13.67 8.04 13.93
C PHE A 165 -13.33 9.34 13.22
N LEU A 166 -12.62 9.30 12.08
CA LEU A 166 -12.14 10.50 11.39
C LEU A 166 -12.73 10.68 9.98
N GLY A 167 -13.84 10.02 9.69
CA GLY A 167 -14.56 10.16 8.42
C GLY A 167 -13.98 9.35 7.26
N GLY A 168 -13.04 8.43 7.53
CA GLY A 168 -12.39 7.58 6.52
C GLY A 168 -13.33 6.63 5.80
N ALA A 169 -14.47 6.26 6.41
CA ALA A 169 -15.44 5.35 5.78
C ALA A 169 -15.94 5.81 4.40
N ALA A 170 -15.99 7.12 4.15
CA ALA A 170 -16.37 7.67 2.85
C ALA A 170 -15.22 7.73 1.84
N LYS A 171 -13.98 7.60 2.31
CA LYS A 171 -12.76 7.83 1.52
C LYS A 171 -11.93 6.56 1.28
N VAL A 172 -12.22 5.47 1.97
CA VAL A 172 -11.52 4.18 1.84
C VAL A 172 -12.43 3.17 1.17
N ASP A 173 -11.92 2.41 0.22
CA ASP A 173 -12.62 1.29 -0.41
C ASP A 173 -12.20 -0.03 0.21
N LYS A 174 -10.90 -0.28 0.30
CA LYS A 174 -10.34 -1.50 0.87
C LYS A 174 -9.25 -1.19 1.90
N LEU A 175 -9.20 -2.00 2.94
CA LEU A 175 -8.08 -2.09 3.87
C LEU A 175 -7.52 -3.52 3.80
N VAL A 176 -6.31 -3.65 3.27
CA VAL A 176 -5.54 -4.90 3.27
C VAL A 176 -4.47 -4.78 4.36
N ALA A 177 -4.53 -5.63 5.35
CA ALA A 177 -3.70 -5.56 6.54
C ALA A 177 -2.82 -6.81 6.65
N LEU A 178 -1.51 -6.62 6.65
CA LEU A 178 -0.48 -7.64 6.81
C LEU A 178 -0.10 -7.69 8.29
N ALA A 179 -0.28 -8.82 8.95
CA ALA A 179 0.02 -9.03 10.37
C ALA A 179 -0.45 -7.90 11.31
N PRO A 180 -1.70 -7.41 11.20
CA PRO A 180 -2.14 -6.24 11.97
C PRO A 180 -2.31 -6.54 13.45
N SER A 181 -1.92 -5.61 14.32
CA SER A 181 -2.15 -5.69 15.78
C SER A 181 -3.60 -5.37 16.17
N ASN A 182 -4.60 -5.95 15.48
CA ASN A 182 -6.00 -5.60 15.63
C ASN A 182 -6.56 -5.79 17.04
N TYR A 183 -6.18 -6.88 17.72
CA TYR A 183 -6.55 -7.17 19.12
C TYR A 183 -5.34 -7.11 20.04
N GLY A 184 -4.25 -6.56 19.56
CA GLY A 184 -3.05 -6.27 20.33
C GLY A 184 -2.02 -7.39 20.35
N THR A 185 -0.93 -7.07 20.99
CA THR A 185 0.20 -7.96 21.21
C THR A 185 0.52 -8.05 22.70
N THR A 186 1.30 -9.04 23.09
CA THR A 186 1.83 -9.18 24.45
C THR A 186 3.09 -8.32 24.62
N ILE A 187 3.50 -8.08 25.87
CA ILE A 187 4.79 -7.44 26.19
C ILE A 187 5.96 -8.25 25.59
N ASP A 188 5.85 -9.58 25.62
CA ASP A 188 6.86 -10.47 25.03
C ASP A 188 6.96 -10.28 23.50
N GLY A 189 5.84 -10.09 22.81
CA GLY A 189 5.82 -9.78 21.38
C GLY A 189 6.50 -8.44 21.06
N LEU A 190 6.24 -7.40 21.83
CA LEU A 190 6.93 -6.11 21.68
C LEU A 190 8.43 -6.20 21.97
N THR A 191 8.81 -7.02 22.96
CA THR A 191 10.21 -7.30 23.28
C THR A 191 10.89 -8.03 22.12
N THR A 192 10.21 -9.02 21.54
CA THR A 192 10.69 -9.78 20.39
C THR A 192 10.91 -8.88 19.18
N LEU A 193 9.96 -7.97 18.88
CA LEU A 193 10.13 -6.98 17.83
C LEU A 193 11.40 -6.15 18.05
N GLY A 194 11.59 -5.60 19.25
CA GLY A 194 12.79 -4.85 19.63
C GLY A 194 14.08 -5.66 19.48
N GLN A 195 14.06 -6.97 19.82
CA GLN A 195 15.20 -7.87 19.68
C GLN A 195 15.56 -8.10 18.21
N THR A 196 14.57 -8.45 17.40
CA THR A 196 14.77 -8.79 16.00
C THR A 196 15.31 -7.59 15.20
N LEU A 197 14.87 -6.38 15.53
CA LEU A 197 15.39 -5.15 14.92
C LEU A 197 16.77 -4.71 15.47
N GLY A 198 17.38 -5.47 16.37
CA GLY A 198 18.71 -5.17 16.93
C GLY A 198 18.73 -3.98 17.89
N LEU A 199 17.58 -3.61 18.44
CA LEU A 199 17.38 -2.35 19.18
C LEU A 199 17.55 -2.51 20.69
N LEU A 200 18.04 -3.65 21.19
CA LEU A 200 18.00 -4.03 22.62
C LEU A 200 19.16 -3.62 23.52
N GLY A 201 20.10 -2.83 23.10
CA GLY A 201 21.12 -2.37 24.07
C GLY A 201 20.54 -1.42 25.12
N PRO A 202 20.13 -0.18 24.72
CA PRO A 202 19.57 0.85 25.63
C PRO A 202 18.05 0.91 25.70
N ILE A 203 17.31 0.10 24.94
CA ILE A 203 15.90 0.35 24.56
C ILE A 203 14.89 -0.17 25.58
N ASN A 204 15.20 -1.16 26.42
CA ASN A 204 14.24 -1.65 27.43
C ASN A 204 13.74 -0.54 28.41
N SER A 205 14.54 0.48 28.67
CA SER A 205 14.10 1.64 29.46
C SER A 205 13.48 2.74 28.59
N LEU A 206 13.76 2.73 27.29
CA LEU A 206 13.30 3.75 26.34
C LEU A 206 11.92 3.39 25.74
N LEU A 207 11.64 2.12 25.48
CA LEU A 207 10.36 1.68 24.89
C LEU A 207 9.17 2.11 25.73
N THR A 208 9.24 1.99 27.06
CA THR A 208 8.14 2.41 27.94
C THR A 208 7.98 3.92 28.04
N THR A 209 9.05 4.68 27.80
CA THR A 209 9.06 6.15 27.94
C THR A 209 8.85 6.86 26.58
N VAL A 210 9.16 6.20 25.48
CA VAL A 210 9.24 6.82 24.13
C VAL A 210 8.31 6.20 23.11
N CYS A 211 7.75 4.99 23.37
CA CYS A 211 6.81 4.31 22.45
C CYS A 211 5.41 4.26 23.05
N ARG A 212 4.67 5.36 22.93
CA ARG A 212 3.25 5.37 23.32
C ARG A 212 2.41 4.38 22.51
N ALA A 213 2.69 4.27 21.21
CA ALA A 213 2.04 3.31 20.33
C ALA A 213 2.21 1.86 20.82
N CYS A 214 3.36 1.51 21.41
CA CYS A 214 3.58 0.18 21.96
C CYS A 214 2.57 -0.15 23.07
N VAL A 215 2.39 0.78 24.02
CA VAL A 215 1.42 0.62 25.11
C VAL A 215 -0.03 0.58 24.58
N GLU A 216 -0.35 1.37 23.56
CA GLU A 216 -1.67 1.40 22.94
C GLU A 216 -1.97 0.11 22.16
N GLN A 217 -0.96 -0.64 21.74
CA GLN A 217 -1.07 -1.95 21.08
C GLN A 217 -1.07 -3.14 22.03
N GLU A 218 -0.91 -2.95 23.34
CA GLU A 218 -1.01 -4.05 24.28
C GLU A 218 -2.43 -4.61 24.35
N VAL A 219 -2.52 -5.93 24.50
CA VAL A 219 -3.80 -6.62 24.72
C VAL A 219 -4.53 -6.00 25.90
N GLY A 220 -5.79 -5.61 25.70
CA GLY A 220 -6.62 -4.98 26.73
C GLY A 220 -6.39 -3.49 26.95
N SER A 221 -5.57 -2.84 26.13
CA SER A 221 -5.42 -1.38 26.19
C SER A 221 -6.76 -0.67 25.96
N SER A 222 -6.93 0.49 26.56
CA SER A 222 -8.14 1.31 26.38
C SER A 222 -8.32 1.76 24.92
N PHE A 223 -7.21 1.97 24.21
CA PHE A 223 -7.22 2.32 22.78
C PHE A 223 -7.84 1.17 21.95
N LEU A 224 -7.35 -0.05 22.11
CA LEU A 224 -7.89 -1.21 21.38
C LEU A 224 -9.32 -1.56 21.82
N ALA A 225 -9.65 -1.41 23.08
CA ALA A 225 -11.02 -1.60 23.55
C ALA A 225 -11.99 -0.64 22.86
N ALA A 226 -11.64 0.64 22.73
CA ALA A 226 -12.44 1.65 22.03
C ALA A 226 -12.53 1.36 20.52
N LEU A 227 -11.41 0.98 19.88
CA LEU A 227 -11.36 0.66 18.46
C LEU A 227 -12.19 -0.57 18.12
N ASN A 228 -12.10 -1.61 18.95
CA ASN A 228 -12.76 -2.90 18.75
C ASN A 228 -14.23 -2.93 19.19
N ALA A 229 -14.72 -1.88 19.85
CA ALA A 229 -16.16 -1.69 20.04
C ALA A 229 -16.92 -1.60 18.69
N ARG A 230 -16.23 -1.22 17.63
CA ARG A 230 -16.71 -1.20 16.25
C ARG A 230 -15.64 -1.77 15.31
N PRO A 231 -15.56 -3.11 15.18
CA PRO A 231 -14.46 -3.76 14.45
C PRO A 231 -14.35 -3.34 12.99
N THR A 232 -15.50 -3.15 12.32
CA THR A 232 -15.61 -2.79 10.91
C THR A 232 -16.76 -1.81 10.68
N VAL A 233 -16.75 -1.17 9.50
CA VAL A 233 -17.88 -0.34 9.04
C VAL A 233 -18.36 -0.83 7.68
N PRO A 234 -19.67 -0.67 7.37
CA PRO A 234 -20.19 -0.96 6.04
C PRO A 234 -19.53 -0.10 4.96
N GLY A 235 -19.40 -0.65 3.75
CA GLY A 235 -18.88 0.07 2.59
C GLY A 235 -17.36 0.11 2.49
N VAL A 236 -16.65 -0.49 3.44
CA VAL A 236 -15.20 -0.75 3.37
C VAL A 236 -14.99 -2.25 3.43
N SER A 237 -14.15 -2.80 2.54
CA SER A 237 -13.73 -4.20 2.57
C SER A 237 -12.45 -4.34 3.39
N TYR A 238 -12.39 -5.39 4.22
CA TYR A 238 -11.25 -5.67 5.09
C TYR A 238 -10.67 -7.03 4.74
N THR A 239 -9.39 -7.07 4.40
CA THR A 239 -8.64 -8.32 4.25
C THR A 239 -7.49 -8.31 5.24
N VAL A 240 -7.41 -9.34 6.06
CA VAL A 240 -6.29 -9.60 6.98
C VAL A 240 -5.51 -10.77 6.45
N ILE A 241 -4.21 -10.59 6.27
CA ILE A 241 -3.26 -11.62 5.84
C ILE A 241 -2.29 -11.82 6.98
N GLU A 242 -2.19 -13.06 7.48
CA GLU A 242 -1.48 -13.36 8.72
C GLU A 242 -0.67 -14.65 8.60
N SER A 243 0.47 -14.69 9.28
CA SER A 243 1.32 -15.89 9.41
C SER A 243 1.14 -16.59 10.75
N THR A 244 1.10 -17.91 10.75
CA THR A 244 1.16 -18.69 12.00
C THR A 244 2.51 -18.58 12.70
N GLY A 245 3.53 -18.09 11.99
CA GLY A 245 4.87 -17.83 12.51
C GLY A 245 5.06 -16.45 13.13
N ASP A 246 3.99 -15.66 13.24
CA ASP A 246 4.05 -14.32 13.85
C ASP A 246 4.37 -14.43 15.36
N GLU A 247 5.53 -13.91 15.74
CA GLU A 247 6.04 -13.89 17.11
C GLU A 247 5.84 -12.54 17.80
N VAL A 248 5.36 -11.53 17.06
CA VAL A 248 5.07 -10.19 17.57
C VAL A 248 3.60 -10.06 17.94
N VAL A 249 2.68 -10.28 17.00
CA VAL A 249 1.24 -10.32 17.31
C VAL A 249 0.87 -11.69 17.86
N THR A 250 0.93 -11.82 19.17
CA THR A 250 0.75 -13.10 19.86
C THR A 250 -0.49 -13.14 20.76
N PRO A 251 -1.32 -14.21 20.64
CA PRO A 251 -1.30 -15.20 19.56
C PRO A 251 -1.61 -14.59 18.18
N TYR A 252 -1.09 -15.17 17.11
CA TYR A 252 -1.28 -14.64 15.74
C TYR A 252 -2.76 -14.38 15.37
N THR A 253 -3.67 -15.10 16.00
CA THR A 253 -5.13 -14.92 15.83
C THR A 253 -5.64 -13.56 16.31
N ASN A 254 -4.85 -12.80 17.09
CA ASN A 254 -5.16 -11.45 17.49
C ASN A 254 -5.14 -10.46 16.29
N ALA A 255 -4.53 -10.86 15.18
CA ALA A 255 -4.61 -10.10 13.95
C ALA A 255 -5.99 -10.14 13.28
N PHE A 256 -6.73 -11.23 13.45
CA PHE A 256 -7.98 -11.45 12.72
C PHE A 256 -9.13 -10.59 13.21
N LEU A 257 -9.92 -10.09 12.25
CA LEU A 257 -11.19 -9.44 12.53
C LEU A 257 -12.31 -10.47 12.69
N PRO A 258 -13.35 -10.18 13.48
CA PRO A 258 -14.51 -11.04 13.57
C PRO A 258 -15.15 -11.29 12.20
N PRO A 259 -15.69 -12.49 11.96
CA PRO A 259 -16.38 -12.79 10.71
C PRO A 259 -17.50 -11.80 10.42
N ALA A 260 -17.47 -11.19 9.24
CA ALA A 260 -18.49 -10.29 8.73
C ALA A 260 -18.52 -10.36 7.19
N PRO A 261 -19.61 -9.94 6.53
CA PRO A 261 -19.72 -10.04 5.07
C PRO A 261 -18.62 -9.26 4.30
N ASN A 262 -18.00 -8.28 4.95
CA ASN A 262 -16.95 -7.43 4.39
C ASN A 262 -15.56 -7.74 5.00
N VAL A 263 -15.39 -8.91 5.61
CA VAL A 263 -14.13 -9.35 6.22
C VAL A 263 -13.64 -10.65 5.59
N THR A 264 -12.39 -10.67 5.18
CA THR A 264 -11.65 -11.87 4.77
C THR A 264 -10.41 -12.00 5.64
N ASN A 265 -10.27 -13.14 6.33
CA ASN A 265 -9.08 -13.47 7.09
C ASN A 265 -8.33 -14.60 6.37
N ILE A 266 -7.07 -14.38 6.03
CA ILE A 266 -6.19 -15.30 5.30
C ILE A 266 -5.05 -15.71 6.23
N THR A 267 -4.71 -17.00 6.23
CA THR A 267 -3.51 -17.53 6.87
C THR A 267 -2.57 -18.03 5.77
N VAL A 268 -1.38 -17.47 5.67
CA VAL A 268 -0.38 -17.80 4.65
C VAL A 268 -0.13 -19.30 4.57
N GLN A 269 0.06 -19.98 5.70
CA GLN A 269 0.38 -21.41 5.76
C GLN A 269 -0.76 -22.34 5.35
N ARG A 270 -1.99 -21.82 5.24
CA ARG A 270 -3.10 -22.57 4.63
C ARG A 270 -2.98 -22.66 3.11
N GLN A 271 -2.29 -21.74 2.50
CA GLN A 271 -2.02 -21.70 1.06
C GLN A 271 -0.69 -22.35 0.72
N CYS A 272 0.34 -22.14 1.56
CA CYS A 272 1.67 -22.72 1.40
C CYS A 272 2.25 -23.18 2.75
N GLN A 273 2.26 -24.47 2.98
CA GLN A 273 2.82 -25.06 4.21
C GLN A 273 4.35 -24.97 4.30
N LEU A 274 5.02 -24.63 3.21
CA LEU A 274 6.47 -24.44 3.16
C LEU A 274 6.89 -23.05 3.63
N ASP A 275 5.92 -22.16 3.76
CA ASP A 275 6.13 -20.79 4.16
C ASP A 275 6.28 -20.69 5.67
N ALA A 276 7.41 -20.13 6.12
CA ALA A 276 7.70 -19.85 7.51
C ALA A 276 7.95 -18.37 7.77
N SER A 277 7.31 -17.49 6.97
CA SER A 277 7.38 -16.05 7.18
C SER A 277 6.94 -15.69 8.61
N ASP A 278 7.66 -14.76 9.20
CA ASP A 278 7.40 -14.18 10.51
C ASP A 278 6.64 -12.84 10.40
N HIS A 279 6.51 -12.13 11.50
CA HIS A 279 5.85 -10.83 11.54
C HIS A 279 6.47 -9.79 10.58
N LEU A 280 7.78 -9.79 10.45
CA LEU A 280 8.51 -8.82 9.63
C LEU A 280 8.52 -9.23 8.15
N GLU A 281 8.82 -10.51 7.89
CA GLU A 281 8.93 -11.02 6.53
C GLU A 281 7.58 -10.98 5.78
N ILE A 282 6.44 -11.06 6.45
CA ILE A 282 5.11 -11.04 5.81
C ILE A 282 4.90 -9.81 4.92
N SER A 283 5.54 -8.70 5.23
CA SER A 283 5.49 -7.47 4.42
C SER A 283 6.35 -7.54 3.14
N TYR A 284 7.11 -8.61 2.99
CA TYR A 284 8.00 -8.93 1.86
C TYR A 284 7.68 -10.28 1.21
N ASP A 285 6.90 -11.11 1.88
CA ASP A 285 6.59 -12.47 1.51
C ASP A 285 5.82 -12.55 0.17
N PRO A 286 6.31 -13.37 -0.79
CA PRO A 286 5.65 -13.54 -2.07
C PRO A 286 4.20 -14.07 -2.00
N VAL A 287 3.88 -14.90 -1.00
CA VAL A 287 2.51 -15.42 -0.80
C VAL A 287 1.60 -14.29 -0.34
N ALA A 288 2.02 -13.55 0.68
CA ALA A 288 1.27 -12.40 1.19
C ALA A 288 1.13 -11.29 0.13
N MET A 289 2.15 -11.06 -0.70
CA MET A 289 2.08 -10.08 -1.81
C MET A 289 1.07 -10.50 -2.88
N ALA A 290 0.96 -11.78 -3.21
CA ALA A 290 -0.06 -12.28 -4.14
C ALA A 290 -1.47 -12.16 -3.53
N ASP A 291 -1.63 -12.46 -2.24
CA ASP A 291 -2.91 -12.27 -1.54
C ASP A 291 -3.30 -10.79 -1.45
N MET A 292 -2.35 -9.90 -1.25
CA MET A 292 -2.57 -8.45 -1.29
C MET A 292 -3.11 -8.01 -2.65
N LEU A 293 -2.49 -8.45 -3.75
CA LEU A 293 -2.98 -8.17 -5.11
C LEU A 293 -4.40 -8.71 -5.31
N ASN A 294 -4.66 -9.94 -4.89
CA ASN A 294 -5.98 -10.59 -5.00
C ASN A 294 -7.06 -9.87 -4.19
N ALA A 295 -6.69 -9.32 -3.03
CA ALA A 295 -7.59 -8.51 -2.21
C ALA A 295 -7.90 -7.16 -2.86
N LEU A 296 -6.92 -6.54 -3.52
CA LEU A 296 -7.08 -5.25 -4.21
C LEU A 296 -7.84 -5.40 -5.53
N ASP A 297 -7.57 -6.45 -6.31
CA ASP A 297 -8.26 -6.73 -7.58
C ASP A 297 -8.77 -8.18 -7.64
N PRO A 298 -9.93 -8.49 -7.05
CA PRO A 298 -10.50 -9.83 -7.08
C PRO A 298 -11.00 -10.26 -8.49
N ALA A 299 -11.01 -9.36 -9.46
CA ALA A 299 -11.38 -9.68 -10.84
C ALA A 299 -10.20 -10.22 -11.66
N GLN A 300 -8.96 -9.93 -11.26
CA GLN A 300 -7.74 -10.37 -11.92
C GLN A 300 -6.79 -11.01 -10.89
N LEU A 301 -7.08 -12.28 -10.58
CA LEU A 301 -6.35 -12.99 -9.54
C LEU A 301 -4.90 -13.28 -9.94
N ALA A 302 -3.96 -12.79 -9.16
CA ALA A 302 -2.57 -13.22 -9.19
C ALA A 302 -2.47 -14.67 -8.69
N ARG A 303 -1.53 -15.42 -9.28
CA ARG A 303 -1.23 -16.77 -8.81
C ARG A 303 -0.47 -16.69 -7.48
N VAL A 304 -1.01 -17.30 -6.44
CA VAL A 304 -0.31 -17.43 -5.16
C VAL A 304 0.80 -18.46 -5.31
N PRO A 305 2.08 -18.08 -5.14
CA PRO A 305 3.19 -19.03 -5.21
C PRO A 305 3.24 -19.88 -3.94
N CYS A 306 3.92 -21.03 -4.00
CA CYS A 306 4.26 -21.78 -2.79
C CYS A 306 5.74 -22.09 -2.80
N LEU A 307 6.48 -21.47 -1.89
CA LEU A 307 7.92 -21.50 -1.78
C LEU A 307 8.31 -21.74 -0.32
N VAL A 308 9.56 -22.15 -0.10
CA VAL A 308 10.16 -22.04 1.23
C VAL A 308 10.49 -20.56 1.45
N VAL A 309 9.83 -19.95 2.43
CA VAL A 309 10.13 -18.58 2.89
C VAL A 309 10.71 -18.69 4.30
N LEU A 310 11.87 -18.08 4.52
CA LEU A 310 12.53 -18.08 5.83
C LEU A 310 12.17 -16.80 6.58
N PRO A 311 11.97 -16.88 7.91
CA PRO A 311 11.76 -15.70 8.74
C PRO A 311 12.84 -14.63 8.46
N VAL A 312 12.45 -13.37 8.35
CA VAL A 312 13.32 -12.20 8.14
C VAL A 312 14.09 -12.20 6.80
N PHE A 313 14.48 -13.37 6.27
CA PHE A 313 15.40 -13.50 5.12
C PHE A 313 14.69 -13.71 3.78
N GLY A 314 13.44 -14.16 3.81
CA GLY A 314 12.62 -14.30 2.62
C GLY A 314 12.77 -15.63 1.88
N PRO A 315 12.35 -15.67 0.60
CA PRO A 315 12.21 -16.90 -0.16
C PRO A 315 13.56 -17.54 -0.50
N VAL A 316 13.59 -18.88 -0.45
CA VAL A 316 14.70 -19.69 -0.92
C VAL A 316 14.51 -19.99 -2.41
N GLY A 317 15.29 -19.32 -3.26
CA GLY A 317 15.23 -19.48 -4.71
C GLY A 317 14.44 -18.36 -5.42
N PRO A 318 14.25 -18.49 -6.73
CA PRO A 318 13.61 -17.46 -7.53
C PRO A 318 12.10 -17.40 -7.25
N VAL A 319 11.57 -16.17 -7.10
CA VAL A 319 10.13 -15.93 -6.98
C VAL A 319 9.52 -15.92 -8.39
N PRO A 320 8.48 -16.73 -8.67
CA PRO A 320 7.77 -16.66 -9.93
C PRO A 320 7.12 -15.28 -10.12
N PRO A 321 6.96 -14.80 -11.36
CA PRO A 321 6.18 -13.59 -11.60
C PRO A 321 4.73 -13.78 -11.15
N SER A 322 4.20 -12.76 -10.50
CA SER A 322 2.80 -12.67 -10.02
C SER A 322 1.81 -12.43 -11.16
#